data_c01dae15891e25133c8f8b716c7ca7ae
#
_entry.id   c01dae15891e25133c8f8b716c7ca7ae
#
_cell.length_a   1.000
_cell.length_b   1.000
_cell.length_c   1.000
_cell.angle_alpha   90.00
_cell.angle_beta   90.00
_cell.angle_gamma   90.00
#
_symmetry.space_group_name_H-M   'P 1'
#
loop_
_entity.id
_entity.type
_entity.pdbx_description
1 polymer ?
#
loop_
_entity_poly.entity_id
_entity_poly.type
_entity_poly.pdbx_seq_one_letter_code
_entity_poly.pdbx_strand_id
1 'polypeptide(L)'
;MDLESLSAVRESALDYFVRSRAIQRRRERMEQPGADEADGWRDIAELGWPGMLAPESAGGLALGLDGTAEILRAAGEHVAPEPLLAVACLSALLLARLGTPGANALLVELVAGRSLPALAWQESAGDLSAVPLACGCEARSGHTGGVLLQGEKLMVLPGAAASGWLVSARGEDDAVLLWVPRGTEGVTEVLVPLVDGSQASNLRFEQVALPGSAVLAEGPAAQDALRHALAAGQILQSAELLGAGQAMLAQTLAYLRTRSQFGKPIGSFQALQHRCVDMFIHLEVAQATLNEVLALAAQELPADRIEAEASRVNARCTAAALQASRASVQLHGAIGYTQECDLSLFYKRVLCLSAWLGNVSAHQRRHASLSGDGEATAGTAEWQGEFPRTADWSAMPEADFRRMVRAFLQQRYPQQLRYLSHRARWSEMREWYLTLSAQGWIAPAWPQAHGGMGLPAEKLIAWIEELEQHGVARAPDQGIVMIGPLLIQHGTSEQQQRFLPRIISGEHVWCQGYSEPNAGSDLAGLRTEALPARDALGDHFVVNGQKIWTTLAQDANHIFMLVRTDKDARKQEG
;
A
#
# COMPACT_ATOMS: atom_id res chain seq x y z
N MET A 1 13.79 2.00 -27.80
CA MET A 1 14.39 0.76 -28.41
C MET A 1 13.37 0.17 -29.38
N ASP A 2 13.78 -0.73 -30.32
CA ASP A 2 12.84 -1.50 -31.13
C ASP A 2 12.23 -2.68 -30.32
N LEU A 3 11.16 -3.27 -30.85
CA LEU A 3 10.41 -4.32 -30.13
C LEU A 3 11.22 -5.60 -29.92
N GLU A 4 12.15 -5.93 -30.83
CA GLU A 4 13.01 -7.11 -30.71
C GLU A 4 14.02 -6.93 -29.58
N SER A 5 14.65 -5.76 -29.49
CA SER A 5 15.57 -5.40 -28.42
C SER A 5 14.86 -5.38 -27.06
N LEU A 6 13.65 -4.83 -26.96
CA LEU A 6 12.86 -4.83 -25.73
C LEU A 6 12.52 -6.26 -25.28
N SER A 7 12.15 -7.14 -26.22
CA SER A 7 11.90 -8.56 -25.92
C SER A 7 13.15 -9.26 -25.38
N ALA A 8 14.30 -9.01 -26.01
CA ALA A 8 15.57 -9.60 -25.57
C ALA A 8 15.98 -9.13 -24.15
N VAL A 9 15.81 -7.85 -23.86
CA VAL A 9 16.05 -7.30 -22.49
C VAL A 9 15.14 -7.97 -21.47
N ARG A 10 13.85 -8.11 -21.79
CA ARG A 10 12.89 -8.77 -20.91
C ARG A 10 13.21 -10.24 -20.68
N GLU A 11 13.50 -11.00 -21.76
CA GLU A 11 13.84 -12.42 -21.66
C GLU A 11 15.10 -12.63 -20.81
N SER A 12 16.12 -11.81 -21.00
CA SER A 12 17.33 -11.83 -20.17
C SER A 12 17.03 -11.56 -18.68
N ALA A 13 16.15 -10.60 -18.40
CA ALA A 13 15.75 -10.27 -17.03
C ALA A 13 14.95 -11.41 -16.38
N LEU A 14 14.00 -12.00 -17.09
CA LEU A 14 13.22 -13.14 -16.61
C LEU A 14 14.12 -14.35 -16.29
N ASP A 15 15.04 -14.66 -17.20
CA ASP A 15 16.00 -15.77 -17.04
C ASP A 15 16.90 -15.56 -15.81
N TYR A 16 17.40 -14.34 -15.58
CA TYR A 16 18.15 -14.00 -14.38
C TYR A 16 17.32 -14.21 -13.10
N PHE A 17 16.09 -13.64 -13.00
CA PHE A 17 15.30 -13.73 -11.79
C PHE A 17 14.86 -15.16 -11.47
N VAL A 18 14.63 -15.99 -12.48
CA VAL A 18 14.38 -17.44 -12.30
C VAL A 18 15.64 -18.14 -11.77
N ARG A 19 16.79 -17.96 -12.42
CA ARG A 19 18.05 -18.61 -12.02
C ARG A 19 18.53 -18.18 -10.64
N SER A 20 18.41 -16.90 -10.32
CA SER A 20 18.78 -16.34 -9.02
C SER A 20 17.78 -16.64 -7.90
N ARG A 21 16.67 -17.35 -8.21
CA ARG A 21 15.61 -17.69 -7.25
C ARG A 21 15.05 -16.46 -6.50
N ALA A 22 14.73 -15.40 -7.22
CA ALA A 22 14.32 -14.12 -6.64
C ALA A 22 13.16 -14.26 -5.64
N ILE A 23 12.11 -15.04 -5.94
CA ILE A 23 10.98 -15.30 -5.06
C ILE A 23 11.43 -15.95 -3.74
N GLN A 24 12.32 -16.94 -3.79
CA GLN A 24 12.83 -17.61 -2.59
C GLN A 24 13.67 -16.64 -1.75
N ARG A 25 14.56 -15.86 -2.35
CA ARG A 25 15.36 -14.83 -1.65
C ARG A 25 14.48 -13.77 -1.00
N ARG A 26 13.38 -13.37 -1.64
CA ARG A 26 12.37 -12.48 -1.02
C ARG A 26 11.73 -13.12 0.20
N ARG A 27 11.40 -14.41 0.15
CA ARG A 27 10.87 -15.16 1.29
C ARG A 27 11.85 -15.20 2.45
N GLU A 28 13.13 -15.52 2.17
CA GLU A 28 14.20 -15.56 3.17
C GLU A 28 14.38 -14.21 3.88
N ARG A 29 14.31 -13.09 3.13
CA ARG A 29 14.34 -11.74 3.73
C ARG A 29 13.14 -11.44 4.62
N MET A 30 11.98 -11.97 4.31
CA MET A 30 10.82 -11.81 5.19
C MET A 30 10.93 -12.59 6.49
N GLU A 31 11.60 -13.74 6.45
CA GLU A 31 11.85 -14.56 7.64
C GLU A 31 12.98 -13.98 8.52
N GLN A 32 13.94 -13.29 7.88
CA GLN A 32 15.09 -12.67 8.55
C GLN A 32 15.20 -11.18 8.13
N PRO A 33 14.39 -10.30 8.70
CA PRO A 33 14.47 -8.87 8.43
C PRO A 33 15.85 -8.32 8.79
N GLY A 34 16.49 -7.63 7.85
CA GLY A 34 17.86 -7.12 8.01
C GLY A 34 18.96 -8.03 7.46
N ALA A 35 18.61 -9.17 6.86
CA ALA A 35 19.55 -9.89 6.01
C ALA A 35 20.09 -8.98 4.90
N ASP A 36 21.36 -9.16 4.52
CA ASP A 36 22.09 -8.26 3.63
C ASP A 36 21.31 -7.96 2.33
N GLU A 37 20.78 -6.73 2.22
CA GLU A 37 20.12 -6.26 1.01
C GLU A 37 21.08 -6.14 -0.18
N ALA A 38 22.39 -6.16 0.07
CA ALA A 38 23.42 -6.15 -0.95
C ALA A 38 23.68 -7.55 -1.57
N ASP A 39 23.15 -8.62 -0.96
CA ASP A 39 23.18 -9.94 -1.57
C ASP A 39 22.43 -9.92 -2.91
N GLY A 40 23.06 -10.31 -3.96
CA GLY A 40 22.55 -10.22 -5.34
C GLY A 40 22.84 -8.90 -6.04
N TRP A 41 23.21 -7.81 -5.31
CA TRP A 41 23.59 -6.55 -5.96
C TRP A 41 24.87 -6.71 -6.81
N ARG A 42 25.80 -7.53 -6.37
CA ARG A 42 27.02 -7.85 -7.15
C ARG A 42 26.67 -8.54 -8.46
N ASP A 43 25.77 -9.53 -8.43
CA ASP A 43 25.38 -10.28 -9.63
C ASP A 43 24.71 -9.35 -10.67
N ILE A 44 23.82 -8.44 -10.20
CA ILE A 44 23.19 -7.47 -11.12
C ILE A 44 24.15 -6.38 -11.58
N ALA A 45 25.22 -6.10 -10.82
CA ALA A 45 26.28 -5.20 -11.25
C ALA A 45 27.11 -5.81 -12.40
N GLU A 46 27.34 -7.12 -12.37
CA GLU A 46 27.95 -7.84 -13.49
C GLU A 46 27.13 -7.81 -14.77
N LEU A 47 25.78 -7.69 -14.64
CA LEU A 47 24.87 -7.47 -15.77
C LEU A 47 24.80 -6.00 -16.22
N GLY A 48 25.47 -5.08 -15.52
CA GLY A 48 25.44 -3.65 -15.80
C GLY A 48 24.14 -2.93 -15.37
N TRP A 49 23.22 -3.61 -14.67
CA TRP A 49 21.91 -3.03 -14.35
C TRP A 49 21.93 -1.84 -13.39
N PRO A 50 22.90 -1.65 -12.49
CA PRO A 50 23.01 -0.39 -11.74
C PRO A 50 23.12 0.83 -12.65
N GLY A 51 23.69 0.66 -13.86
CA GLY A 51 23.86 1.68 -14.87
C GLY A 51 22.84 1.65 -16.01
N MET A 52 21.70 0.95 -15.90
CA MET A 52 20.75 0.79 -17.00
C MET A 52 20.20 2.12 -17.56
N LEU A 53 20.09 3.15 -16.73
CA LEU A 53 19.66 4.50 -17.11
C LEU A 53 20.81 5.52 -17.22
N ALA A 54 22.00 5.15 -16.79
CA ALA A 54 23.16 6.03 -16.86
C ALA A 54 23.69 6.10 -18.30
N PRO A 55 24.27 7.26 -18.72
CA PRO A 55 24.85 7.40 -20.05
C PRO A 55 26.10 6.51 -20.20
N GLU A 56 26.41 6.11 -21.43
CA GLU A 56 27.61 5.31 -21.76
C GLU A 56 28.92 6.00 -21.32
N SER A 57 28.96 7.34 -21.34
CA SER A 57 30.09 8.13 -20.85
C SER A 57 30.40 7.93 -19.36
N ALA A 58 29.42 7.46 -18.57
CA ALA A 58 29.58 7.07 -17.17
C ALA A 58 29.73 5.55 -16.98
N GLY A 59 29.87 4.78 -18.06
CA GLY A 59 29.91 3.32 -18.06
C GLY A 59 28.54 2.65 -17.98
N GLY A 60 27.45 3.40 -18.22
CA GLY A 60 26.08 2.89 -18.19
C GLY A 60 25.64 2.24 -19.51
N LEU A 61 24.45 1.65 -19.50
CA LEU A 61 23.85 0.94 -20.65
C LEU A 61 22.94 1.84 -21.50
N ALA A 62 22.56 3.00 -21.04
CA ALA A 62 21.66 3.96 -21.73
C ALA A 62 20.39 3.29 -22.31
N LEU A 63 19.77 2.33 -21.59
CA LEU A 63 18.61 1.57 -22.09
C LEU A 63 17.34 2.43 -22.25
N GLY A 64 17.32 3.66 -21.69
CA GLY A 64 16.11 4.46 -21.66
C GLY A 64 15.06 3.94 -20.67
N LEU A 65 13.92 4.64 -20.60
CA LEU A 65 12.83 4.23 -19.72
C LEU A 65 12.11 2.97 -20.20
N ASP A 66 12.00 2.78 -21.50
CA ASP A 66 11.38 1.62 -22.12
C ASP A 66 12.12 0.31 -21.82
N GLY A 67 13.43 0.24 -22.07
CA GLY A 67 14.24 -0.94 -21.75
C GLY A 67 14.30 -1.21 -20.23
N THR A 68 14.42 -0.14 -19.42
CA THR A 68 14.41 -0.26 -17.96
C THR A 68 13.06 -0.75 -17.43
N ALA A 69 11.95 -0.31 -18.03
CA ALA A 69 10.61 -0.76 -17.65
C ALA A 69 10.43 -2.27 -17.86
N GLU A 70 11.04 -2.87 -18.89
CA GLU A 70 10.99 -4.32 -19.10
C GLU A 70 11.75 -5.09 -18.01
N ILE A 71 12.91 -4.58 -17.56
CA ILE A 71 13.63 -5.17 -16.40
C ILE A 71 12.80 -5.08 -15.13
N LEU A 72 12.21 -3.91 -14.84
CA LEU A 72 11.39 -3.73 -13.63
C LEU A 72 10.09 -4.53 -13.67
N ARG A 73 9.49 -4.70 -14.86
CA ARG A 73 8.33 -5.57 -15.03
C ARG A 73 8.68 -7.02 -14.70
N ALA A 74 9.81 -7.53 -15.21
CA ALA A 74 10.32 -8.84 -14.86
C ALA A 74 10.66 -8.96 -13.35
N ALA A 75 11.22 -7.91 -12.74
CA ALA A 75 11.47 -7.83 -11.29
C ALA A 75 10.15 -7.93 -10.49
N GLY A 76 9.08 -7.27 -10.94
CA GLY A 76 7.75 -7.38 -10.36
C GLY A 76 7.16 -8.79 -10.48
N GLU A 77 7.31 -9.45 -11.62
CA GLU A 77 6.86 -10.83 -11.86
C GLU A 77 7.54 -11.86 -10.94
N HIS A 78 8.70 -11.52 -10.38
CA HIS A 78 9.46 -12.38 -9.49
C HIS A 78 9.67 -11.79 -8.08
N VAL A 79 9.00 -10.66 -7.78
CA VAL A 79 9.16 -9.91 -6.52
C VAL A 79 10.63 -9.77 -6.12
N ALA A 80 11.47 -9.36 -7.07
CA ALA A 80 12.92 -9.27 -6.91
C ALA A 80 13.27 -8.44 -5.66
N PRO A 81 14.22 -8.94 -4.82
CA PRO A 81 14.56 -8.26 -3.58
C PRO A 81 15.54 -7.09 -3.74
N GLU A 82 16.23 -6.98 -4.86
CA GLU A 82 17.23 -5.95 -5.13
C GLU A 82 16.58 -4.56 -5.21
N PRO A 83 17.25 -3.50 -4.71
CA PRO A 83 16.73 -2.14 -4.69
C PRO A 83 16.85 -1.43 -6.06
N LEU A 84 16.42 -2.10 -7.15
CA LEU A 84 16.55 -1.59 -8.53
C LEU A 84 15.89 -0.24 -8.69
N LEU A 85 14.62 -0.11 -8.29
CA LEU A 85 13.87 1.14 -8.43
C LEU A 85 14.50 2.27 -7.61
N ALA A 86 14.92 1.98 -6.36
CA ALA A 86 15.45 3.00 -5.46
C ALA A 86 16.85 3.49 -5.88
N VAL A 87 17.75 2.57 -6.26
CA VAL A 87 19.16 2.88 -6.53
C VAL A 87 19.42 3.02 -8.01
N ALA A 88 19.17 1.96 -8.78
CA ALA A 88 19.50 1.92 -10.22
C ALA A 88 18.57 2.82 -11.07
N CYS A 89 17.41 3.25 -10.54
CA CYS A 89 16.55 4.20 -11.21
C CYS A 89 16.60 5.58 -10.56
N LEU A 90 16.03 5.78 -9.37
CA LEU A 90 15.87 7.12 -8.78
C LEU A 90 17.23 7.81 -8.56
N SER A 91 18.16 7.14 -7.87
CA SER A 91 19.46 7.74 -7.57
C SER A 91 20.33 7.93 -8.83
N ALA A 92 20.33 6.95 -9.74
CA ALA A 92 21.08 7.04 -10.99
C ALA A 92 20.55 8.18 -11.89
N LEU A 93 19.22 8.30 -12.04
CA LEU A 93 18.61 9.40 -12.82
C LEU A 93 18.92 10.77 -12.24
N LEU A 94 18.82 10.92 -10.91
CA LEU A 94 19.15 12.16 -10.24
C LEU A 94 20.60 12.57 -10.53
N LEU A 95 21.54 11.66 -10.30
CA LEU A 95 22.97 11.92 -10.48
C LEU A 95 23.32 12.20 -11.95
N ALA A 96 22.76 11.43 -12.87
CA ALA A 96 22.95 11.65 -14.32
C ALA A 96 22.41 13.01 -14.78
N ARG A 97 21.23 13.42 -14.27
CA ARG A 97 20.59 14.70 -14.62
C ARG A 97 21.38 15.90 -14.10
N LEU A 98 21.97 15.78 -12.92
CA LEU A 98 22.81 16.84 -12.33
C LEU A 98 24.08 17.10 -13.16
N GLY A 99 24.78 16.04 -13.57
CA GLY A 99 25.97 16.14 -14.41
C GLY A 99 27.16 16.92 -13.79
N THR A 100 27.08 17.29 -12.51
CA THR A 100 28.18 18.00 -11.81
C THR A 100 29.32 17.03 -11.50
N PRO A 101 30.56 17.52 -11.29
CA PRO A 101 31.70 16.64 -10.99
C PRO A 101 31.46 15.72 -9.79
N GLY A 102 30.85 16.20 -8.71
CA GLY A 102 30.50 15.41 -7.54
C GLY A 102 29.45 14.34 -7.84
N ALA A 103 28.38 14.71 -8.57
CA ALA A 103 27.34 13.78 -9.00
C ALA A 103 27.89 12.71 -9.95
N ASN A 104 28.73 13.09 -10.91
CA ASN A 104 29.36 12.14 -11.84
C ASN A 104 30.27 11.13 -11.13
N ALA A 105 31.04 11.56 -10.13
CA ALA A 105 31.87 10.66 -9.33
C ALA A 105 31.02 9.62 -8.59
N LEU A 106 29.91 10.03 -7.99
CA LEU A 106 28.96 9.12 -7.32
C LEU A 106 28.26 8.19 -8.33
N LEU A 107 27.90 8.68 -9.51
CA LEU A 107 27.27 7.90 -10.57
C LEU A 107 28.20 6.77 -11.06
N VAL A 108 29.50 7.05 -11.25
CA VAL A 108 30.47 6.03 -11.65
C VAL A 108 30.60 4.92 -10.59
N GLU A 109 30.62 5.26 -9.31
CA GLU A 109 30.64 4.27 -8.22
C GLU A 109 29.34 3.44 -8.15
N LEU A 110 28.19 4.07 -8.40
CA LEU A 110 26.89 3.40 -8.47
C LEU A 110 26.85 2.42 -9.66
N VAL A 111 27.19 2.88 -10.86
CA VAL A 111 27.20 2.06 -12.09
C VAL A 111 28.12 0.86 -11.95
N ALA A 112 29.26 1.03 -11.30
CA ALA A 112 30.20 -0.07 -11.00
C ALA A 112 29.71 -1.03 -9.87
N GLY A 113 28.53 -0.77 -9.29
CA GLY A 113 27.97 -1.59 -8.21
C GLY A 113 28.69 -1.46 -6.86
N ARG A 114 29.61 -0.49 -6.72
CA ARG A 114 30.41 -0.31 -5.48
C ARG A 114 29.72 0.59 -4.45
N SER A 115 28.73 1.39 -4.87
CA SER A 115 27.99 2.29 -4.00
C SER A 115 26.48 2.16 -4.24
N LEU A 116 25.70 2.24 -3.15
CA LEU A 116 24.23 2.26 -3.16
C LEU A 116 23.73 3.57 -2.54
N PRO A 117 23.84 4.70 -3.25
CA PRO A 117 23.30 5.97 -2.75
C PRO A 117 21.77 5.90 -2.72
N ALA A 118 21.17 6.27 -1.59
CA ALA A 118 19.73 6.29 -1.40
C ALA A 118 19.18 7.71 -1.51
N LEU A 119 18.12 7.92 -2.28
CA LEU A 119 17.48 9.23 -2.43
C LEU A 119 16.57 9.53 -1.23
N ALA A 120 16.88 10.59 -0.48
CA ALA A 120 16.19 11.05 0.72
C ALA A 120 15.46 12.37 0.45
N TRP A 121 14.22 12.30 -0.05
CA TRP A 121 13.41 13.48 -0.37
C TRP A 121 12.19 13.64 0.54
N GLN A 122 11.57 12.51 0.99
CA GLN A 122 10.29 12.53 1.68
C GLN A 122 10.42 13.15 3.08
N GLU A 123 9.55 14.11 3.38
CA GLU A 123 9.36 14.71 4.71
C GLU A 123 8.05 14.23 5.37
N SER A 124 7.16 13.65 4.58
CA SER A 124 6.00 12.90 5.03
C SER A 124 5.85 11.63 4.19
N ALA A 125 5.22 10.61 4.74
CA ALA A 125 5.07 9.32 4.05
C ALA A 125 4.23 9.48 2.76
N GLY A 126 4.78 9.01 1.62
CA GLY A 126 4.13 9.12 0.32
C GLY A 126 4.14 10.52 -0.29
N ASP A 127 5.02 11.39 0.17
CA ASP A 127 5.19 12.74 -0.37
C ASP A 127 5.66 12.69 -1.83
N LEU A 128 4.95 13.41 -2.69
CA LEU A 128 5.24 13.58 -4.11
C LEU A 128 5.96 14.90 -4.44
N SER A 129 6.20 15.74 -3.43
CA SER A 129 6.80 17.06 -3.63
C SER A 129 8.29 16.92 -3.88
N ALA A 130 8.78 17.62 -4.91
CA ALA A 130 10.20 17.84 -5.14
C ALA A 130 10.73 19.08 -4.40
N VAL A 131 9.88 19.78 -3.64
CA VAL A 131 10.23 20.97 -2.88
C VAL A 131 10.32 20.60 -1.40
N PRO A 132 11.52 20.59 -0.80
CA PRO A 132 11.67 20.35 0.63
C PRO A 132 11.10 21.53 1.43
N LEU A 133 10.35 21.26 2.49
CA LEU A 133 9.69 22.27 3.31
C LEU A 133 10.33 22.43 4.68
N ALA A 134 10.70 21.33 5.32
CA ALA A 134 11.15 21.30 6.72
C ALA A 134 12.64 20.99 6.87
N CYS A 135 13.23 20.16 6.00
CA CYS A 135 14.65 19.88 6.02
C CYS A 135 15.44 21.06 5.44
N GLY A 136 16.18 21.75 6.27
CA GLY A 136 16.91 22.97 5.93
C GLY A 136 18.41 22.77 5.78
N CYS A 137 19.03 23.55 4.89
CA CYS A 137 20.46 23.62 4.67
C CYS A 137 20.91 25.09 4.73
N GLU A 138 21.80 25.40 5.66
CA GLU A 138 22.32 26.74 5.86
C GLU A 138 23.84 26.82 5.57
N ALA A 139 24.27 27.88 4.92
CA ALA A 139 25.71 28.13 4.73
C ALA A 139 26.39 28.40 6.08
N ARG A 140 27.54 27.77 6.32
CA ARG A 140 28.34 28.06 7.54
C ARG A 140 29.12 29.35 7.39
N SER A 141 28.98 30.22 8.35
CA SER A 141 29.82 31.43 8.48
C SER A 141 31.27 31.02 8.77
N GLY A 142 32.23 31.38 7.91
CA GLY A 142 33.66 31.13 8.13
C GLY A 142 34.44 30.77 6.87
N HIS A 143 35.77 30.68 7.01
CA HIS A 143 36.74 30.54 5.91
C HIS A 143 36.72 29.14 5.21
N THR A 144 35.92 28.19 5.63
CA THR A 144 35.92 26.81 5.14
C THR A 144 34.78 26.42 4.19
N GLY A 145 33.86 27.34 3.90
CA GLY A 145 32.83 27.16 2.86
C GLY A 145 31.99 25.86 3.03
N GLY A 146 31.55 25.54 4.25
CA GLY A 146 30.72 24.38 4.53
C GLY A 146 29.24 24.72 4.69
N VAL A 147 28.39 23.68 4.86
CA VAL A 147 26.96 23.81 5.12
C VAL A 147 26.56 23.08 6.39
N LEU A 148 25.47 23.51 7.01
CA LEU A 148 24.80 22.82 8.12
C LEU A 148 23.47 22.27 7.63
N LEU A 149 23.27 20.97 7.82
CA LEU A 149 22.02 20.28 7.48
C LEU A 149 21.25 19.98 8.76
N GLN A 150 19.94 20.29 8.76
CA GLN A 150 19.04 20.01 9.88
C GLN A 150 17.66 19.60 9.36
N GLY A 151 17.02 18.63 10.00
CA GLY A 151 15.68 18.19 9.69
C GLY A 151 15.54 16.67 9.67
N GLU A 152 14.49 16.17 9.02
CA GLU A 152 14.20 14.74 8.96
C GLU A 152 13.83 14.31 7.54
N LYS A 153 14.16 13.07 7.20
CA LYS A 153 13.72 12.39 5.98
C LYS A 153 13.17 11.02 6.33
N LEU A 154 12.07 10.65 5.69
CA LEU A 154 11.32 9.43 6.01
C LEU A 154 11.33 8.45 4.83
N MET A 155 11.20 7.16 5.17
CA MET A 155 10.99 6.08 4.19
C MET A 155 12.03 6.03 3.07
N VAL A 156 13.29 6.27 3.41
CA VAL A 156 14.43 6.26 2.48
C VAL A 156 14.82 4.81 2.16
N LEU A 157 14.80 4.44 0.88
CA LEU A 157 15.15 3.11 0.38
C LEU A 157 16.44 3.17 -0.46
N PRO A 158 17.29 2.12 -0.38
CA PRO A 158 17.27 1.03 0.60
C PRO A 158 17.71 1.50 1.98
N GLY A 159 17.29 0.80 3.05
CA GLY A 159 17.65 1.15 4.43
C GLY A 159 19.11 0.74 4.75
N ALA A 160 19.29 -0.43 5.34
CA ALA A 160 20.60 -0.89 5.84
C ALA A 160 21.71 -0.97 4.78
N ALA A 161 21.36 -1.22 3.51
CA ALA A 161 22.31 -1.36 2.41
C ALA A 161 22.83 -0.02 1.83
N ALA A 162 22.20 1.12 2.18
CA ALA A 162 22.65 2.41 1.65
C ALA A 162 24.08 2.76 2.06
N SER A 163 24.90 3.21 1.11
CA SER A 163 26.25 3.73 1.38
C SER A 163 26.26 5.17 1.88
N GLY A 164 25.16 5.87 1.71
CA GLY A 164 24.89 7.24 2.10
C GLY A 164 23.63 7.75 1.41
N TRP A 165 23.35 9.01 1.58
CA TRP A 165 22.08 9.61 1.20
C TRP A 165 22.23 10.83 0.30
N LEU A 166 21.44 10.86 -0.78
CA LEU A 166 21.23 12.03 -1.62
C LEU A 166 20.08 12.81 -1.00
N VAL A 167 20.38 13.84 -0.23
CA VAL A 167 19.40 14.56 0.59
C VAL A 167 18.93 15.82 -0.11
N SER A 168 17.63 15.98 -0.31
CA SER A 168 17.06 17.26 -0.69
C SER A 168 16.82 18.12 0.55
N ALA A 169 17.23 19.38 0.52
CA ALA A 169 17.03 20.31 1.60
C ALA A 169 16.64 21.70 1.05
N ARG A 170 16.03 22.52 1.89
CA ARG A 170 15.72 23.91 1.57
C ARG A 170 16.93 24.77 1.89
N GLY A 171 17.51 25.42 0.88
CA GLY A 171 18.51 26.48 1.04
C GLY A 171 17.88 27.80 1.43
N GLU A 172 18.66 28.89 1.28
CA GLU A 172 18.22 30.25 1.60
C GLU A 172 17.05 30.69 0.71
N ASP A 173 17.14 30.46 -0.60
CA ASP A 173 16.13 30.86 -1.58
C ASP A 173 15.52 29.68 -2.36
N ASP A 174 16.13 28.46 -2.33
CA ASP A 174 15.77 27.38 -3.24
C ASP A 174 16.16 25.98 -2.70
N ALA A 175 15.88 24.93 -3.47
CA ALA A 175 16.26 23.55 -3.14
C ALA A 175 17.79 23.35 -3.26
N VAL A 176 18.33 22.53 -2.36
CA VAL A 176 19.73 22.09 -2.36
C VAL A 176 19.76 20.57 -2.34
N LEU A 177 20.65 19.96 -3.12
CA LEU A 177 20.92 18.53 -3.12
C LEU A 177 22.31 18.25 -2.54
N LEU A 178 22.37 17.40 -1.54
CA LEU A 178 23.57 17.10 -0.76
C LEU A 178 23.90 15.60 -0.83
N TRP A 179 25.20 15.30 -0.84
CA TRP A 179 25.66 13.95 -0.53
C TRP A 179 26.06 13.85 0.94
N VAL A 180 25.44 12.93 1.66
CA VAL A 180 25.71 12.65 3.08
C VAL A 180 26.14 11.19 3.20
N PRO A 181 27.44 10.92 3.36
CA PRO A 181 27.94 9.55 3.55
C PRO A 181 27.36 8.90 4.82
N ARG A 182 27.16 7.59 4.80
CA ARG A 182 26.75 6.86 5.99
C ARG A 182 27.83 6.98 7.09
N GLY A 183 27.38 7.16 8.32
CA GLY A 183 28.30 7.36 9.46
C GLY A 183 28.73 8.82 9.68
N THR A 184 28.19 9.78 8.92
CA THR A 184 28.40 11.20 9.17
C THR A 184 27.90 11.59 10.57
N GLU A 185 28.71 12.32 11.34
CA GLU A 185 28.37 12.77 12.69
C GLU A 185 27.14 13.69 12.67
N GLY A 186 26.25 13.53 13.65
CA GLY A 186 24.98 14.25 13.75
C GLY A 186 23.83 13.63 12.96
N VAL A 187 24.06 12.51 12.23
CA VAL A 187 23.01 11.76 11.56
C VAL A 187 22.55 10.60 12.45
N THR A 188 21.27 10.60 12.79
CA THR A 188 20.60 9.48 13.44
C THR A 188 19.76 8.73 12.41
N GLU A 189 20.01 7.43 12.28
CA GLU A 189 19.27 6.53 11.39
C GLU A 189 18.43 5.54 12.20
N VAL A 190 17.14 5.44 11.87
CA VAL A 190 16.24 4.43 12.41
C VAL A 190 15.76 3.54 11.26
N LEU A 191 16.12 2.25 11.31
CA LEU A 191 15.66 1.27 10.33
C LEU A 191 14.21 0.88 10.59
N VAL A 192 13.40 0.93 9.55
CA VAL A 192 11.96 0.61 9.56
C VAL A 192 11.74 -0.63 8.71
N PRO A 193 11.38 -1.77 9.30
CA PRO A 193 11.04 -2.97 8.54
C PRO A 193 9.72 -2.77 7.80
N LEU A 194 9.69 -3.15 6.52
CA LEU A 194 8.51 -3.09 5.68
C LEU A 194 7.85 -4.47 5.57
N VAL A 195 6.56 -4.47 5.22
CA VAL A 195 5.78 -5.71 5.17
C VAL A 195 6.23 -6.70 4.09
N ASP A 196 6.98 -6.24 3.08
CA ASP A 196 7.57 -7.06 2.01
C ASP A 196 8.98 -7.60 2.33
N GLY A 197 9.47 -7.41 3.56
CA GLY A 197 10.78 -7.84 4.04
C GLY A 197 11.92 -6.88 3.68
N SER A 198 11.66 -5.79 2.96
CA SER A 198 12.65 -4.72 2.77
C SER A 198 12.74 -3.82 4.01
N GLN A 199 13.76 -2.98 4.05
CA GLN A 199 13.95 -1.98 5.11
C GLN A 199 14.06 -0.59 4.52
N ALA A 200 13.39 0.37 5.14
CA ALA A 200 13.59 1.79 4.91
C ALA A 200 14.38 2.43 6.06
N SER A 201 14.96 3.59 5.82
CA SER A 201 15.54 4.42 6.87
C SER A 201 14.69 5.65 7.11
N ASN A 202 14.44 5.98 8.38
CA ASN A 202 14.07 7.32 8.79
C ASN A 202 15.34 8.01 9.30
N LEU A 203 15.63 9.18 8.74
CA LEU A 203 16.86 9.93 8.99
C LEU A 203 16.53 11.21 9.75
N ARG A 204 17.34 11.51 10.77
CA ARG A 204 17.31 12.77 11.48
C ARG A 204 18.69 13.41 11.43
N PHE A 205 18.73 14.64 11.01
CA PHE A 205 19.92 15.48 10.88
C PHE A 205 19.91 16.53 11.98
N GLU A 206 20.91 16.48 12.88
CA GLU A 206 21.05 17.44 13.98
C GLU A 206 22.35 18.23 13.84
N GLN A 207 22.26 19.43 13.29
CA GLN A 207 23.43 20.31 13.07
C GLN A 207 24.57 19.59 12.30
N VAL A 208 24.23 18.80 11.27
CA VAL A 208 25.20 18.02 10.52
C VAL A 208 26.09 18.95 9.70
N ALA A 209 27.36 18.99 10.07
CA ALA A 209 28.36 19.84 9.41
C ALA A 209 28.94 19.10 8.19
N LEU A 210 28.72 19.66 7.00
CA LEU A 210 29.22 19.08 5.76
C LEU A 210 30.19 20.07 5.06
N PRO A 211 31.20 19.54 4.33
CA PRO A 211 32.05 20.37 3.50
C PRO A 211 31.25 20.95 2.31
N GLY A 212 31.69 22.08 1.74
CA GLY A 212 31.03 22.64 0.55
C GLY A 212 31.01 21.69 -0.66
N SER A 213 31.96 20.74 -0.74
CA SER A 213 31.98 19.70 -1.77
C SER A 213 30.87 18.66 -1.63
N ALA A 214 30.15 18.62 -0.50
CA ALA A 214 28.95 17.80 -0.32
C ALA A 214 27.73 18.33 -1.08
N VAL A 215 27.72 19.61 -1.43
CA VAL A 215 26.69 20.23 -2.25
C VAL A 215 26.84 19.76 -3.69
N LEU A 216 25.87 18.97 -4.18
CA LEU A 216 25.86 18.45 -5.54
C LEU A 216 25.24 19.44 -6.53
N ALA A 217 24.20 20.16 -6.10
CA ALA A 217 23.55 21.21 -6.87
C ALA A 217 22.66 22.08 -5.95
N GLU A 218 22.37 23.30 -6.41
CA GLU A 218 21.49 24.26 -5.76
C GLU A 218 20.52 24.85 -6.79
N GLY A 219 19.43 25.43 -6.30
CA GLY A 219 18.48 26.19 -7.09
C GLY A 219 17.69 25.35 -8.10
N PRO A 220 17.29 25.98 -9.24
CA PRO A 220 16.43 25.33 -10.24
C PRO A 220 17.00 24.03 -10.79
N ALA A 221 18.34 23.90 -10.89
CA ALA A 221 18.97 22.68 -11.37
C ALA A 221 18.75 21.48 -10.41
N ALA A 222 18.85 21.74 -9.09
CA ALA A 222 18.58 20.74 -8.07
C ALA A 222 17.11 20.29 -8.10
N GLN A 223 16.20 21.26 -8.20
CA GLN A 223 14.76 21.00 -8.26
C GLN A 223 14.37 20.26 -9.54
N ASP A 224 14.87 20.65 -10.71
CA ASP A 224 14.61 19.97 -11.99
C ASP A 224 15.09 18.51 -11.96
N ALA A 225 16.30 18.28 -11.47
CA ALA A 225 16.85 16.93 -11.38
C ALA A 225 16.00 16.03 -10.46
N LEU A 226 15.53 16.56 -9.33
CA LEU A 226 14.67 15.81 -8.40
C LEU A 226 13.29 15.55 -9.00
N ARG A 227 12.66 16.54 -9.62
CA ARG A 227 11.37 16.39 -10.34
C ARG A 227 11.47 15.31 -11.41
N HIS A 228 12.53 15.38 -12.23
CA HIS A 228 12.77 14.40 -13.29
C HIS A 228 12.92 12.97 -12.74
N ALA A 229 13.78 12.79 -11.72
CA ALA A 229 14.00 11.48 -11.12
C ALA A 229 12.72 10.90 -10.50
N LEU A 230 11.92 11.70 -9.80
CA LEU A 230 10.66 11.27 -9.20
C LEU A 230 9.60 10.92 -10.26
N ALA A 231 9.45 11.73 -11.32
CA ALA A 231 8.51 11.45 -12.39
C ALA A 231 8.87 10.14 -13.14
N ALA A 232 10.13 10.00 -13.53
CA ALA A 232 10.62 8.77 -14.17
C ALA A 232 10.50 7.56 -13.23
N GLY A 233 10.81 7.72 -11.95
CA GLY A 233 10.65 6.69 -10.94
C GLY A 233 9.20 6.22 -10.79
N GLN A 234 8.22 7.10 -10.86
CA GLN A 234 6.79 6.77 -10.84
C GLN A 234 6.36 5.96 -12.07
N ILE A 235 6.86 6.32 -13.25
CA ILE A 235 6.63 5.54 -14.49
C ILE A 235 7.22 4.13 -14.34
N LEU A 236 8.45 4.02 -13.86
CA LEU A 236 9.16 2.76 -13.69
C LEU A 236 8.56 1.89 -12.56
N GLN A 237 8.10 2.50 -11.47
CA GLN A 237 7.34 1.80 -10.43
C GLN A 237 6.08 1.17 -11.00
N SER A 238 5.44 1.85 -11.96
CA SER A 238 4.24 1.33 -12.63
C SER A 238 4.52 0.03 -13.40
N ALA A 239 5.70 -0.10 -13.98
CA ALA A 239 6.13 -1.34 -14.63
C ALA A 239 6.30 -2.50 -13.63
N GLU A 240 6.94 -2.26 -12.48
CA GLU A 240 7.08 -3.26 -11.42
C GLU A 240 5.73 -3.70 -10.85
N LEU A 241 4.83 -2.75 -10.58
CA LEU A 241 3.46 -3.03 -10.12
C LEU A 241 2.66 -3.86 -11.14
N LEU A 242 2.80 -3.54 -12.42
CA LEU A 242 2.13 -4.26 -13.50
C LEU A 242 2.64 -5.70 -13.58
N GLY A 243 3.95 -5.93 -13.52
CA GLY A 243 4.54 -7.26 -13.50
C GLY A 243 4.05 -8.10 -12.33
N ALA A 244 4.02 -7.53 -11.13
CA ALA A 244 3.46 -8.21 -9.95
C ALA A 244 1.98 -8.57 -10.13
N GLY A 245 1.18 -7.66 -10.71
CA GLY A 245 -0.23 -7.93 -11.01
C GLY A 245 -0.43 -9.06 -12.02
N GLN A 246 0.37 -9.08 -13.09
CA GLN A 246 0.34 -10.13 -14.12
C GLN A 246 0.74 -11.50 -13.54
N ALA A 247 1.77 -11.56 -12.70
CA ALA A 247 2.18 -12.79 -12.02
C ALA A 247 1.08 -13.33 -11.09
N MET A 248 0.41 -12.45 -10.34
CA MET A 248 -0.71 -12.85 -9.48
C MET A 248 -1.90 -13.40 -10.28
N LEU A 249 -2.23 -12.80 -11.43
CA LEU A 249 -3.27 -13.35 -12.31
C LEU A 249 -2.87 -14.73 -12.83
N ALA A 250 -1.63 -14.91 -13.29
CA ALA A 250 -1.13 -16.19 -13.79
C ALA A 250 -1.18 -17.30 -12.73
N GLN A 251 -0.72 -17.02 -11.50
CA GLN A 251 -0.78 -17.93 -10.36
C GLN A 251 -2.25 -18.29 -10.01
N THR A 252 -3.14 -17.29 -10.03
CA THR A 252 -4.56 -17.48 -9.76
C THR A 252 -5.21 -18.38 -10.78
N LEU A 253 -4.95 -18.17 -12.07
CA LEU A 253 -5.48 -19.04 -13.13
C LEU A 253 -4.95 -20.47 -13.02
N ALA A 254 -3.69 -20.67 -12.65
CA ALA A 254 -3.12 -22.00 -12.41
C ALA A 254 -3.82 -22.68 -11.22
N TYR A 255 -4.01 -21.97 -10.11
CA TYR A 255 -4.70 -22.49 -8.94
C TYR A 255 -6.16 -22.87 -9.23
N LEU A 256 -6.93 -22.03 -9.92
CA LEU A 256 -8.32 -22.27 -10.25
C LEU A 256 -8.52 -23.51 -11.15
N ARG A 257 -7.51 -23.86 -11.97
CA ARG A 257 -7.53 -25.05 -12.83
C ARG A 257 -7.31 -26.36 -12.06
N THR A 258 -6.61 -26.30 -10.93
CA THR A 258 -6.21 -27.48 -10.14
C THR A 258 -7.06 -27.68 -8.90
N ARG A 259 -7.49 -26.61 -8.23
CA ARG A 259 -8.30 -26.70 -7.01
C ARG A 259 -9.72 -27.16 -7.34
N SER A 260 -10.15 -28.25 -6.68
CA SER A 260 -11.51 -28.80 -6.84
C SER A 260 -12.35 -28.58 -5.60
N GLN A 261 -13.60 -28.12 -5.79
CA GLN A 261 -14.66 -27.99 -4.80
C GLN A 261 -16.02 -28.24 -5.50
N PHE A 262 -17.03 -28.66 -4.78
CA PHE A 262 -18.34 -29.00 -5.35
C PHE A 262 -18.25 -30.03 -6.50
N GLY A 263 -17.27 -30.95 -6.40
CA GLY A 263 -17.07 -32.06 -7.35
C GLY A 263 -16.40 -31.69 -8.69
N LYS A 264 -15.87 -30.48 -8.84
CA LYS A 264 -15.21 -30.02 -10.08
C LYS A 264 -14.15 -28.93 -9.81
N PRO A 265 -13.24 -28.67 -10.77
CA PRO A 265 -12.32 -27.54 -10.66
C PRO A 265 -13.08 -26.23 -10.46
N ILE A 266 -12.62 -25.40 -9.52
CA ILE A 266 -13.31 -24.15 -9.18
C ILE A 266 -13.28 -23.13 -10.32
N GLY A 267 -12.31 -23.19 -11.22
CA GLY A 267 -12.26 -22.39 -12.44
C GLY A 267 -13.40 -22.67 -13.44
N SER A 268 -14.20 -23.73 -13.23
CA SER A 268 -15.40 -24.00 -14.03
C SER A 268 -16.60 -23.14 -13.63
N PHE A 269 -16.54 -22.41 -12.51
CA PHE A 269 -17.63 -21.54 -12.07
C PHE A 269 -17.54 -20.17 -12.72
N GLN A 270 -18.60 -19.78 -13.43
CA GLN A 270 -18.67 -18.55 -14.20
C GLN A 270 -18.39 -17.30 -13.34
N ALA A 271 -18.85 -17.27 -12.07
CA ALA A 271 -18.59 -16.15 -11.17
C ALA A 271 -17.09 -15.92 -10.89
N LEU A 272 -16.27 -17.01 -10.86
CA LEU A 272 -14.82 -16.91 -10.68
C LEU A 272 -14.13 -16.52 -12.00
N GLN A 273 -14.65 -17.04 -13.14
CA GLN A 273 -14.17 -16.66 -14.47
C GLN A 273 -14.32 -15.15 -14.70
N HIS A 274 -15.49 -14.58 -14.37
CA HIS A 274 -15.74 -13.14 -14.51
C HIS A 274 -14.74 -12.32 -13.70
N ARG A 275 -14.44 -12.70 -12.47
CA ARG A 275 -13.42 -12.01 -11.65
C ARG A 275 -12.02 -12.04 -12.28
N CYS A 276 -11.64 -13.18 -12.89
CA CYS A 276 -10.37 -13.27 -13.61
C CYS A 276 -10.36 -12.39 -14.87
N VAL A 277 -11.48 -12.31 -15.57
CA VAL A 277 -11.64 -11.41 -16.74
C VAL A 277 -11.52 -9.95 -16.30
N ASP A 278 -12.15 -9.55 -15.19
CA ASP A 278 -12.02 -8.20 -14.64
C ASP A 278 -10.55 -7.87 -14.30
N MET A 279 -9.83 -8.80 -13.63
CA MET A 279 -8.40 -8.63 -13.36
C MET A 279 -7.61 -8.45 -14.66
N PHE A 280 -7.85 -9.29 -15.66
CA PHE A 280 -7.20 -9.22 -16.97
C PHE A 280 -7.44 -7.88 -17.64
N ILE A 281 -8.70 -7.43 -17.74
CA ILE A 281 -9.05 -6.14 -18.36
C ILE A 281 -8.32 -4.98 -17.66
N HIS A 282 -8.31 -4.96 -16.33
CA HIS A 282 -7.64 -3.89 -15.59
C HIS A 282 -6.12 -3.88 -15.83
N LEU A 283 -5.49 -5.04 -15.92
CA LEU A 283 -4.05 -5.16 -16.20
C LEU A 283 -3.74 -4.78 -17.66
N GLU A 284 -4.57 -5.17 -18.63
CA GLU A 284 -4.39 -4.77 -20.04
C GLU A 284 -4.52 -3.26 -20.25
N VAL A 285 -5.51 -2.62 -19.61
CA VAL A 285 -5.64 -1.16 -19.66
C VAL A 285 -4.44 -0.48 -18.98
N ALA A 286 -3.92 -1.04 -17.87
CA ALA A 286 -2.72 -0.52 -17.22
C ALA A 286 -1.48 -0.67 -18.13
N GLN A 287 -1.32 -1.80 -18.81
CA GLN A 287 -0.25 -2.03 -19.78
C GLN A 287 -0.32 -1.03 -20.94
N ALA A 288 -1.51 -0.84 -21.51
CA ALA A 288 -1.70 0.13 -22.59
C ALA A 288 -1.35 1.56 -22.16
N THR A 289 -1.78 1.95 -20.95
CA THR A 289 -1.43 3.26 -20.36
C THR A 289 0.07 3.41 -20.16
N LEU A 290 0.75 2.35 -19.65
CA LEU A 290 2.20 2.38 -19.47
C LEU A 290 2.95 2.53 -20.80
N ASN A 291 2.56 1.77 -21.81
CA ASN A 291 3.16 1.85 -23.14
C ASN A 291 3.01 3.26 -23.75
N GLU A 292 1.83 3.86 -23.63
CA GLU A 292 1.57 5.23 -24.08
C GLU A 292 2.47 6.23 -23.38
N VAL A 293 2.56 6.15 -22.03
CA VAL A 293 3.37 7.09 -21.24
C VAL A 293 4.86 6.91 -21.50
N LEU A 294 5.35 5.68 -21.70
CA LEU A 294 6.75 5.44 -22.09
C LEU A 294 7.06 6.06 -23.45
N ALA A 295 6.15 5.94 -24.42
CA ALA A 295 6.29 6.58 -25.74
C ALA A 295 6.26 8.11 -25.66
N LEU A 296 5.45 8.69 -24.76
CA LEU A 296 5.42 10.12 -24.49
C LEU A 296 6.71 10.59 -23.79
N ALA A 297 7.19 9.83 -22.82
CA ALA A 297 8.40 10.16 -22.06
C ALA A 297 9.69 10.09 -22.91
N ALA A 298 9.66 9.40 -24.05
CA ALA A 298 10.74 9.42 -25.03
C ALA A 298 10.81 10.73 -25.84
N GLN A 299 9.82 11.62 -25.68
CA GLN A 299 9.76 12.93 -26.31
C GLN A 299 10.21 14.00 -25.31
N GLU A 300 10.71 15.13 -25.82
CA GLU A 300 11.02 16.30 -24.97
C GLU A 300 9.71 17.00 -24.56
N LEU A 301 9.15 16.61 -23.43
CA LEU A 301 7.94 17.21 -22.87
C LEU A 301 8.28 18.21 -21.76
N PRO A 302 7.46 19.26 -21.56
CA PRO A 302 7.54 20.10 -20.38
C PRO A 302 7.45 19.30 -19.09
N ALA A 303 8.17 19.73 -18.04
CA ALA A 303 8.23 19.01 -16.76
C ALA A 303 6.84 18.74 -16.16
N ASP A 304 5.95 19.71 -16.14
CA ASP A 304 4.59 19.55 -15.62
C ASP A 304 3.78 18.51 -16.40
N ARG A 305 4.00 18.42 -17.72
CA ARG A 305 3.33 17.44 -18.56
C ARG A 305 3.80 16.02 -18.26
N ILE A 306 5.11 15.79 -18.16
CA ILE A 306 5.63 14.47 -17.84
C ILE A 306 5.25 14.05 -16.41
N GLU A 307 5.19 14.97 -15.44
CA GLU A 307 4.71 14.69 -14.08
C GLU A 307 3.21 14.33 -14.04
N ALA A 308 2.39 14.99 -14.87
CA ALA A 308 0.98 14.65 -15.00
C ALA A 308 0.81 13.23 -15.56
N GLU A 309 1.56 12.87 -16.61
CA GLU A 309 1.52 11.54 -17.21
C GLU A 309 2.08 10.46 -16.26
N ALA A 310 3.16 10.75 -15.55
CA ALA A 310 3.70 9.87 -14.51
C ALA A 310 2.67 9.59 -13.41
N SER A 311 1.93 10.61 -12.98
CA SER A 311 0.85 10.44 -12.01
C SER A 311 -0.33 9.64 -12.59
N ARG A 312 -0.70 9.86 -13.86
CA ARG A 312 -1.76 9.11 -14.56
C ARG A 312 -1.44 7.62 -14.62
N VAL A 313 -0.25 7.26 -15.07
CA VAL A 313 0.15 5.85 -15.20
C VAL A 313 0.32 5.18 -13.86
N ASN A 314 0.90 5.87 -12.86
CA ASN A 314 1.08 5.31 -11.53
C ASN A 314 -0.27 5.04 -10.85
N ALA A 315 -1.22 5.97 -10.89
CA ALA A 315 -2.57 5.76 -10.40
C ALA A 315 -3.24 4.54 -11.04
N ARG A 316 -3.10 4.38 -12.37
CA ARG A 316 -3.73 3.28 -13.11
C ARG A 316 -3.11 1.93 -12.78
N CYS A 317 -1.76 1.82 -12.82
CA CYS A 317 -1.05 0.57 -12.55
C CYS A 317 -1.18 0.16 -11.08
N THR A 318 -1.10 1.11 -10.14
CA THR A 318 -1.33 0.86 -8.71
C THR A 318 -2.73 0.33 -8.45
N ALA A 319 -3.77 0.95 -9.03
CA ALA A 319 -5.14 0.49 -8.88
C ALA A 319 -5.34 -0.93 -9.44
N ALA A 320 -4.77 -1.23 -10.62
CA ALA A 320 -4.85 -2.56 -11.24
C ALA A 320 -4.13 -3.63 -10.39
N ALA A 321 -2.90 -3.35 -9.90
CA ALA A 321 -2.14 -4.26 -9.07
C ALA A 321 -2.81 -4.53 -7.71
N LEU A 322 -3.36 -3.51 -7.06
CA LEU A 322 -4.13 -3.67 -5.81
C LEU A 322 -5.41 -4.48 -6.02
N GLN A 323 -6.12 -4.27 -7.13
CA GLN A 323 -7.29 -5.06 -7.47
C GLN A 323 -6.91 -6.52 -7.73
N ALA A 324 -5.85 -6.77 -8.54
CA ALA A 324 -5.32 -8.10 -8.79
C ALA A 324 -4.93 -8.79 -7.48
N SER A 325 -4.26 -8.10 -6.57
CA SER A 325 -3.88 -8.60 -5.25
C SER A 325 -5.09 -9.08 -4.44
N ARG A 326 -6.09 -8.22 -4.30
CA ARG A 326 -7.32 -8.50 -3.53
C ARG A 326 -8.12 -9.65 -4.13
N ALA A 327 -8.27 -9.63 -5.46
CA ALA A 327 -9.00 -10.68 -6.18
C ALA A 327 -8.28 -12.03 -6.10
N SER A 328 -6.95 -12.05 -6.24
CA SER A 328 -6.15 -13.28 -6.14
C SER A 328 -6.23 -13.91 -4.75
N VAL A 329 -6.09 -13.11 -3.68
CA VAL A 329 -6.27 -13.60 -2.30
C VAL A 329 -7.67 -14.20 -2.12
N GLN A 330 -8.71 -13.52 -2.58
CA GLN A 330 -10.09 -14.01 -2.49
C GLN A 330 -10.28 -15.33 -3.26
N LEU A 331 -9.70 -15.45 -4.46
CA LEU A 331 -9.85 -16.62 -5.33
C LEU A 331 -9.05 -17.82 -4.85
N HIS A 332 -7.96 -17.62 -4.11
CA HIS A 332 -7.21 -18.70 -3.45
C HIS A 332 -7.87 -19.14 -2.12
N GLY A 333 -8.72 -18.30 -1.52
CA GLY A 333 -9.29 -18.55 -0.20
C GLY A 333 -8.23 -18.43 0.91
N ALA A 334 -8.35 -19.22 1.97
CA ALA A 334 -7.49 -19.10 3.15
C ALA A 334 -5.99 -19.22 2.85
N ILE A 335 -5.58 -20.08 1.92
CA ILE A 335 -4.16 -20.24 1.57
C ILE A 335 -3.55 -18.96 0.95
N GLY A 336 -4.36 -18.14 0.29
CA GLY A 336 -3.88 -16.94 -0.42
C GLY A 336 -3.27 -15.86 0.47
N TYR A 337 -3.56 -15.85 1.79
CA TYR A 337 -2.94 -14.92 2.74
C TYR A 337 -1.96 -15.58 3.71
N THR A 338 -1.70 -16.89 3.55
CA THR A 338 -0.69 -17.59 4.35
C THR A 338 0.71 -17.34 3.80
N GLN A 339 1.72 -17.58 4.63
CA GLN A 339 3.13 -17.48 4.21
C GLN A 339 3.58 -18.66 3.34
N GLU A 340 2.82 -19.76 3.30
CA GLU A 340 3.10 -20.93 2.47
C GLU A 340 2.83 -20.68 0.99
N CYS A 341 1.95 -19.72 0.67
CA CYS A 341 1.63 -19.34 -0.70
C CYS A 341 2.48 -18.12 -1.12
N ASP A 342 3.16 -18.24 -2.28
CA ASP A 342 3.97 -17.15 -2.84
C ASP A 342 3.14 -15.88 -3.09
N LEU A 343 1.84 -16.01 -3.33
CA LEU A 343 0.92 -14.89 -3.54
C LEU A 343 1.05 -13.82 -2.44
N SER A 344 1.29 -14.25 -1.19
CA SER A 344 1.47 -13.34 -0.05
C SER A 344 2.67 -12.40 -0.23
N LEU A 345 3.72 -12.83 -0.91
CA LEU A 345 4.91 -12.01 -1.21
C LEU A 345 4.57 -10.90 -2.20
N PHE A 346 3.84 -11.25 -3.26
CA PHE A 346 3.38 -10.29 -4.28
C PHE A 346 2.44 -9.26 -3.67
N TYR A 347 1.46 -9.69 -2.88
CA TYR A 347 0.53 -8.78 -2.21
C TYR A 347 1.26 -7.77 -1.33
N LYS A 348 2.20 -8.22 -0.51
CA LYS A 348 2.99 -7.36 0.37
C LYS A 348 3.88 -6.39 -0.41
N ARG A 349 4.51 -6.84 -1.50
CA ARG A 349 5.30 -5.97 -2.38
C ARG A 349 4.43 -4.90 -3.02
N VAL A 350 3.26 -5.25 -3.54
CA VAL A 350 2.30 -4.28 -4.10
C VAL A 350 1.86 -3.26 -3.05
N LEU A 351 1.62 -3.67 -1.80
CA LEU A 351 1.27 -2.74 -0.72
C LEU A 351 2.40 -1.73 -0.47
N CYS A 352 3.66 -2.16 -0.38
CA CYS A 352 4.81 -1.27 -0.20
C CYS A 352 4.92 -0.28 -1.37
N LEU A 353 4.91 -0.77 -2.60
CA LEU A 353 5.02 0.07 -3.79
C LEU A 353 3.84 1.06 -3.89
N SER A 354 2.62 0.63 -3.57
CA SER A 354 1.42 1.47 -3.65
C SER A 354 1.39 2.67 -2.70
N ALA A 355 2.32 2.73 -1.75
CA ALA A 355 2.41 3.80 -0.76
C ALA A 355 3.69 4.63 -0.89
N TRP A 356 4.78 4.07 -1.42
CA TRP A 356 6.10 4.70 -1.33
C TRP A 356 6.24 5.96 -2.18
N LEU A 357 5.90 5.93 -3.47
CA LEU A 357 5.91 7.08 -4.38
C LEU A 357 4.52 7.70 -4.53
N GLY A 358 3.73 7.75 -3.47
CA GLY A 358 2.36 8.23 -3.47
C GLY A 358 1.31 7.13 -3.67
N ASN A 359 0.10 7.39 -3.24
CA ASN A 359 -1.03 6.48 -3.43
C ASN A 359 -1.92 6.91 -4.61
N VAL A 360 -2.86 6.04 -4.99
CA VAL A 360 -3.78 6.25 -6.13
C VAL A 360 -4.45 7.62 -6.07
N SER A 361 -5.03 7.99 -4.91
CA SER A 361 -5.76 9.25 -4.76
C SER A 361 -4.84 10.48 -4.85
N ALA A 362 -3.60 10.39 -4.32
CA ALA A 362 -2.61 11.45 -4.44
C ALA A 362 -2.24 11.70 -5.90
N HIS A 363 -2.00 10.62 -6.66
CA HIS A 363 -1.68 10.70 -8.08
C HIS A 363 -2.86 11.21 -8.93
N GLN A 364 -4.10 10.78 -8.63
CA GLN A 364 -5.28 11.31 -9.32
C GLN A 364 -5.43 12.82 -9.12
N ARG A 365 -5.28 13.30 -7.88
CA ARG A 365 -5.33 14.74 -7.59
C ARG A 365 -4.20 15.50 -8.29
N ARG A 366 -2.96 14.96 -8.26
CA ARG A 366 -1.82 15.59 -8.91
C ARG A 366 -2.00 15.65 -10.42
N HIS A 367 -2.44 14.57 -11.06
CA HIS A 367 -2.74 14.57 -12.48
C HIS A 367 -3.77 15.65 -12.82
N ALA A 368 -4.91 15.68 -12.13
CA ALA A 368 -5.95 16.69 -12.37
C ALA A 368 -5.43 18.12 -12.21
N SER A 369 -4.61 18.40 -11.18
CA SER A 369 -4.06 19.74 -10.96
C SER A 369 -3.08 20.17 -12.06
N LEU A 370 -2.25 19.26 -12.58
CA LEU A 370 -1.25 19.53 -13.59
C LEU A 370 -1.82 19.55 -15.02
N SER A 371 -2.92 18.82 -15.25
CA SER A 371 -3.59 18.78 -16.56
C SER A 371 -4.51 19.97 -16.83
N GLY A 372 -4.70 20.86 -15.87
CA GLY A 372 -5.62 21.99 -15.99
C GLY A 372 -7.10 21.62 -15.88
N ASP A 373 -7.43 20.35 -15.64
CA ASP A 373 -8.79 19.85 -15.43
C ASP A 373 -9.29 20.10 -14.00
N GLY A 374 -8.42 20.65 -13.16
CA GLY A 374 -8.69 20.91 -11.75
C GLY A 374 -9.11 22.36 -11.52
N GLU A 375 -10.38 22.67 -11.69
CA GLU A 375 -10.96 23.60 -10.71
C GLU A 375 -10.76 22.92 -9.36
N ALA A 376 -9.86 23.51 -8.57
CA ALA A 376 -9.59 23.03 -7.23
C ALA A 376 -10.93 22.91 -6.48
N THR A 377 -11.38 21.70 -6.22
CA THR A 377 -12.29 21.43 -5.12
C THR A 377 -11.54 21.67 -3.80
N ALA A 378 -10.94 22.82 -3.67
CA ALA A 378 -10.40 23.35 -2.44
C ALA A 378 -11.54 23.93 -1.61
N GLY A 379 -12.37 23.09 -1.11
CA GLY A 379 -13.14 23.38 0.09
C GLY A 379 -12.21 23.29 1.30
N THR A 380 -11.22 24.18 1.41
CA THR A 380 -10.35 24.33 2.61
C THR A 380 -11.06 25.07 3.75
N ALA A 381 -12.35 25.36 3.65
CA ALA A 381 -13.09 25.88 4.79
C ALA A 381 -13.17 24.80 5.86
N GLU A 382 -12.53 25.04 7.02
CA GLU A 382 -12.68 24.20 8.19
C GLU A 382 -14.16 24.06 8.57
N TRP A 383 -14.55 22.88 9.03
CA TRP A 383 -15.87 22.68 9.58
C TRP A 383 -16.00 23.44 10.90
N GLN A 384 -16.91 24.41 10.94
CA GLN A 384 -17.17 25.24 12.13
C GLN A 384 -18.48 24.87 12.82
N GLY A 385 -19.20 23.86 12.32
CA GLY A 385 -20.45 23.39 12.88
C GLY A 385 -20.29 22.41 14.03
N GLU A 386 -21.38 22.14 14.73
CA GLU A 386 -21.46 21.07 15.72
C GLU A 386 -21.46 19.69 15.01
N PHE A 387 -21.13 18.63 15.75
CA PHE A 387 -21.26 17.26 15.30
C PHE A 387 -22.63 16.72 15.72
N PRO A 388 -23.64 16.73 14.84
CA PRO A 388 -24.99 16.30 15.22
C PRO A 388 -25.01 14.79 15.48
N ARG A 389 -25.69 14.39 16.54
CA ARG A 389 -25.90 12.97 16.83
C ARG A 389 -26.84 12.32 15.81
N THR A 390 -27.82 13.07 15.34
CA THR A 390 -28.81 12.71 14.32
C THR A 390 -29.03 13.89 13.40
N ALA A 391 -29.18 13.64 12.11
CA ALA A 391 -29.50 14.64 11.11
C ALA A 391 -30.26 14.00 9.95
N ASP A 392 -30.83 14.83 9.09
CA ASP A 392 -31.20 14.37 7.75
C ASP A 392 -29.95 14.30 6.88
N TRP A 393 -29.30 13.14 6.91
CA TRP A 393 -28.05 12.92 6.19
C TRP A 393 -28.23 12.98 4.67
N SER A 394 -29.45 12.69 4.18
CA SER A 394 -29.75 12.75 2.74
C SER A 394 -29.78 14.18 2.23
N ALA A 395 -30.24 15.12 3.05
CA ALA A 395 -30.30 16.54 2.70
C ALA A 395 -28.95 17.26 2.81
N MET A 396 -27.97 16.70 3.56
CA MET A 396 -26.66 17.32 3.74
C MET A 396 -25.83 17.17 2.45
N PRO A 397 -25.26 18.27 1.88
CA PRO A 397 -24.34 18.16 0.75
C PRO A 397 -23.15 17.25 1.08
N GLU A 398 -22.69 16.46 0.11
CA GLU A 398 -21.59 15.49 0.34
C GLU A 398 -20.30 16.17 0.81
N ALA A 399 -19.96 17.32 0.21
CA ALA A 399 -18.78 18.09 0.61
C ALA A 399 -18.84 18.53 2.09
N ASP A 400 -20.02 18.91 2.58
CA ASP A 400 -20.23 19.30 3.98
C ASP A 400 -20.13 18.10 4.91
N PHE A 401 -20.72 16.97 4.51
CA PHE A 401 -20.63 15.71 5.24
C PHE A 401 -19.16 15.27 5.39
N ARG A 402 -18.39 15.27 4.29
CA ARG A 402 -16.97 14.93 4.32
C ARG A 402 -16.15 15.87 5.21
N ARG A 403 -16.39 17.18 5.11
CA ARG A 403 -15.71 18.17 5.98
C ARG A 403 -16.02 17.93 7.45
N MET A 404 -17.27 17.65 7.77
CA MET A 404 -17.72 17.35 9.14
C MET A 404 -17.03 16.08 9.67
N VAL A 405 -17.05 14.98 8.92
CA VAL A 405 -16.42 13.70 9.31
C VAL A 405 -14.92 13.89 9.53
N ARG A 406 -14.25 14.57 8.60
CA ARG A 406 -12.81 14.85 8.69
C ARG A 406 -12.46 15.66 9.94
N ALA A 407 -13.20 16.72 10.22
CA ALA A 407 -13.03 17.53 11.42
C ALA A 407 -13.26 16.72 12.70
N PHE A 408 -14.28 15.87 12.72
CA PHE A 408 -14.54 14.98 13.85
C PHE A 408 -13.36 14.02 14.09
N LEU A 409 -12.84 13.41 13.05
CA LEU A 409 -11.68 12.51 13.15
C LEU A 409 -10.43 13.25 13.63
N GLN A 410 -10.15 14.44 13.10
CA GLN A 410 -9.02 15.26 13.52
C GLN A 410 -9.09 15.64 15.01
N GLN A 411 -10.29 15.91 15.54
CA GLN A 411 -10.48 16.33 16.91
C GLN A 411 -10.60 15.19 17.92
N ARG A 412 -11.09 14.02 17.50
CA ARG A 412 -11.52 12.95 18.41
C ARG A 412 -10.77 11.63 18.24
N TYR A 413 -10.20 11.35 17.06
CA TYR A 413 -9.51 10.08 16.83
C TYR A 413 -8.13 10.08 17.49
N PRO A 414 -7.79 9.05 18.29
CA PRO A 414 -6.48 8.98 18.94
C PRO A 414 -5.35 8.84 17.93
N GLN A 415 -4.39 9.77 17.93
CA GLN A 415 -3.31 9.82 16.95
C GLN A 415 -2.44 8.54 16.95
N GLN A 416 -2.25 7.91 18.11
CA GLN A 416 -1.48 6.67 18.27
C GLN A 416 -2.14 5.45 17.60
N LEU A 417 -3.42 5.53 17.24
CA LEU A 417 -4.15 4.46 16.56
C LEU A 417 -4.18 4.62 15.03
N ARG A 418 -3.55 5.69 14.51
CA ARG A 418 -3.47 5.89 13.06
C ARG A 418 -2.48 4.94 12.43
N TYR A 419 -2.86 4.35 11.30
CA TYR A 419 -2.00 3.49 10.48
C TYR A 419 -1.36 2.34 11.27
N LEU A 420 -2.11 1.70 12.18
CA LEU A 420 -1.59 0.56 12.95
C LEU A 420 -1.07 -0.54 12.00
N SER A 421 0.12 -1.06 12.30
CA SER A 421 0.75 -2.16 11.56
C SER A 421 0.14 -3.54 11.85
N HIS A 422 -0.76 -3.60 12.83
CA HIS A 422 -1.46 -4.82 13.24
C HIS A 422 -2.97 -4.57 13.36
N ARG A 423 -3.75 -5.62 13.43
CA ARG A 423 -5.19 -5.50 13.70
C ARG A 423 -5.39 -5.08 15.15
N ALA A 424 -6.06 -3.95 15.34
CA ALA A 424 -6.33 -3.41 16.68
C ALA A 424 -7.13 -4.40 17.55
N ARG A 425 -6.71 -4.54 18.79
CA ARG A 425 -7.39 -5.33 19.83
C ARG A 425 -8.53 -4.53 20.42
N TRP A 426 -9.51 -5.23 21.02
CA TRP A 426 -10.61 -4.55 21.71
C TRP A 426 -10.11 -3.58 22.79
N SER A 427 -9.09 -3.98 23.56
CA SER A 427 -8.49 -3.14 24.59
C SER A 427 -7.90 -1.84 24.07
N GLU A 428 -7.38 -1.82 22.84
CA GLU A 428 -6.80 -0.63 22.19
C GLU A 428 -7.89 0.29 21.62
N MET A 429 -8.97 -0.30 21.07
CA MET A 429 -10.01 0.43 20.34
C MET A 429 -11.24 0.80 21.15
N ARG A 430 -11.34 0.30 22.38
CA ARG A 430 -12.54 0.44 23.22
C ARG A 430 -12.94 1.89 23.43
N GLU A 431 -12.00 2.77 23.73
CA GLU A 431 -12.29 4.20 23.95
C GLU A 431 -12.81 4.88 22.68
N TRP A 432 -12.21 4.57 21.53
CA TRP A 432 -12.69 5.08 20.25
C TRP A 432 -14.08 4.54 19.91
N TYR A 433 -14.31 3.24 20.12
CA TYR A 433 -15.62 2.64 19.94
C TYR A 433 -16.70 3.36 20.77
N LEU A 434 -16.40 3.61 22.06
CA LEU A 434 -17.30 4.32 22.96
C LEU A 434 -17.50 5.79 22.57
N THR A 435 -16.49 6.44 22.01
CA THR A 435 -16.59 7.79 21.47
C THR A 435 -17.60 7.83 20.31
N LEU A 436 -17.49 6.90 19.35
CA LEU A 436 -18.45 6.78 18.26
C LEU A 436 -19.85 6.39 18.75
N SER A 437 -19.94 5.50 19.74
CA SER A 437 -21.22 5.11 20.35
C SER A 437 -21.91 6.30 21.03
N ALA A 438 -21.18 7.07 21.82
CA ALA A 438 -21.71 8.27 22.48
C ALA A 438 -22.16 9.34 21.46
N GLN A 439 -21.43 9.46 20.34
CA GLN A 439 -21.77 10.33 19.22
C GLN A 439 -22.99 9.83 18.44
N GLY A 440 -23.35 8.56 18.53
CA GLY A 440 -24.40 7.92 17.72
C GLY A 440 -23.91 7.50 16.32
N TRP A 441 -22.59 7.45 16.10
CA TRP A 441 -21.98 7.21 14.79
C TRP A 441 -21.34 5.82 14.64
N ILE A 442 -21.43 4.97 15.69
CA ILE A 442 -20.81 3.64 15.67
C ILE A 442 -21.43 2.68 14.65
N ALA A 443 -22.71 2.84 14.34
CA ALA A 443 -23.46 2.01 13.40
C ALA A 443 -23.98 2.84 12.21
N PRO A 444 -23.11 3.30 11.30
CA PRO A 444 -23.48 4.28 10.27
C PRO A 444 -24.57 3.78 9.33
N ALA A 445 -24.58 2.47 9.01
CA ALA A 445 -25.54 1.87 8.09
C ALA A 445 -26.87 1.44 8.76
N TRP A 446 -26.94 1.38 10.12
CA TRP A 446 -28.17 0.94 10.76
C TRP A 446 -29.24 2.04 10.71
N PRO A 447 -30.53 1.64 10.62
CA PRO A 447 -31.63 2.60 10.78
C PRO A 447 -31.56 3.36 12.10
N GLN A 448 -31.96 4.62 12.09
CA GLN A 448 -31.98 5.46 13.30
C GLN A 448 -32.86 4.87 14.41
N ALA A 449 -33.94 4.18 14.07
CA ALA A 449 -34.80 3.48 15.03
C ALA A 449 -34.08 2.41 15.87
N HIS A 450 -32.94 1.91 15.39
CA HIS A 450 -32.09 0.94 16.06
C HIS A 450 -30.76 1.54 16.57
N GLY A 451 -30.70 2.86 16.67
CA GLY A 451 -29.54 3.58 17.21
C GLY A 451 -28.40 3.83 16.23
N GLY A 452 -28.62 3.60 14.92
CA GLY A 452 -27.67 3.92 13.86
C GLY A 452 -27.85 5.33 13.28
N MET A 453 -26.96 5.71 12.36
CA MET A 453 -27.06 6.98 11.65
C MET A 453 -28.11 6.97 10.53
N GLY A 454 -28.40 5.82 9.91
CA GLY A 454 -29.27 5.72 8.75
C GLY A 454 -28.67 6.36 7.50
N LEU A 455 -27.34 6.24 7.30
CA LEU A 455 -26.69 6.85 6.15
C LEU A 455 -27.16 6.23 4.84
N PRO A 456 -27.51 7.05 3.84
CA PRO A 456 -27.71 6.56 2.48
C PRO A 456 -26.37 6.09 1.88
N ALA A 457 -26.43 5.30 0.81
CA ALA A 457 -25.26 4.61 0.25
C ALA A 457 -24.09 5.56 -0.10
N GLU A 458 -24.37 6.71 -0.72
CA GLU A 458 -23.36 7.70 -1.07
C GLU A 458 -22.67 8.28 0.18
N LYS A 459 -23.41 8.52 1.26
CA LYS A 459 -22.83 9.02 2.52
C LYS A 459 -22.05 7.93 3.25
N LEU A 460 -22.47 6.67 3.13
CA LEU A 460 -21.73 5.55 3.70
C LEU A 460 -20.39 5.35 2.99
N ILE A 461 -20.34 5.52 1.67
CA ILE A 461 -19.09 5.53 0.90
C ILE A 461 -18.18 6.66 1.37
N ALA A 462 -18.72 7.90 1.42
CA ALA A 462 -17.97 9.06 1.89
C ALA A 462 -17.42 8.87 3.33
N TRP A 463 -18.21 8.28 4.22
CA TRP A 463 -17.79 7.91 5.57
C TRP A 463 -16.57 6.97 5.57
N ILE A 464 -16.65 5.88 4.81
CA ILE A 464 -15.56 4.89 4.73
C ILE A 464 -14.29 5.52 4.16
N GLU A 465 -14.40 6.33 3.10
CA GLU A 465 -13.27 7.00 2.47
C GLU A 465 -12.58 7.99 3.42
N GLU A 466 -13.33 8.77 4.20
CA GLU A 466 -12.75 9.69 5.18
C GLU A 466 -12.05 8.94 6.33
N LEU A 467 -12.60 7.80 6.78
CA LEU A 467 -11.92 6.93 7.76
C LEU A 467 -10.60 6.37 7.20
N GLU A 468 -10.60 5.88 5.97
CA GLU A 468 -9.40 5.34 5.31
C GLU A 468 -8.34 6.43 5.10
N GLN A 469 -8.73 7.61 4.61
CA GLN A 469 -7.82 8.75 4.42
C GLN A 469 -7.20 9.22 5.73
N HIS A 470 -7.96 9.19 6.82
CA HIS A 470 -7.44 9.56 8.15
C HIS A 470 -6.55 8.47 8.76
N GLY A 471 -6.53 7.26 8.19
CA GLY A 471 -5.77 6.12 8.72
C GLY A 471 -6.40 5.50 9.96
N VAL A 472 -7.74 5.50 10.03
CA VAL A 472 -8.48 4.93 11.15
C VAL A 472 -8.35 3.41 11.15
N ALA A 473 -7.86 2.85 12.26
CA ALA A 473 -7.77 1.40 12.43
C ALA A 473 -9.17 0.76 12.50
N ARG A 474 -9.31 -0.41 11.90
CA ARG A 474 -10.58 -1.13 11.92
C ARG A 474 -10.88 -1.66 13.32
N ALA A 475 -11.98 -1.21 13.91
CA ALA A 475 -12.47 -1.68 15.21
C ALA A 475 -13.00 -3.13 15.12
N PRO A 476 -13.11 -3.85 16.24
CA PRO A 476 -13.89 -5.07 16.35
C PRO A 476 -15.36 -4.78 16.02
N ASP A 477 -15.80 -5.14 14.82
CA ASP A 477 -17.02 -4.66 14.19
C ASP A 477 -18.04 -5.75 13.83
N GLN A 478 -17.79 -7.02 14.18
CA GLN A 478 -18.68 -8.13 13.82
C GLN A 478 -20.13 -7.95 14.35
N GLY A 479 -20.26 -7.30 15.51
CA GLY A 479 -21.57 -6.90 16.04
C GLY A 479 -22.29 -5.90 15.14
N ILE A 480 -21.56 -4.89 14.65
CA ILE A 480 -22.12 -3.78 13.85
C ILE A 480 -22.39 -4.21 12.40
N VAL A 481 -21.44 -4.93 11.77
CA VAL A 481 -21.51 -5.19 10.31
C VAL A 481 -22.15 -6.52 9.96
N MET A 482 -22.25 -7.46 10.91
CA MET A 482 -22.76 -8.81 10.63
C MET A 482 -24.04 -9.12 11.42
N ILE A 483 -23.93 -9.31 12.74
CA ILE A 483 -25.07 -9.81 13.55
C ILE A 483 -26.15 -8.75 13.74
N GLY A 484 -25.78 -7.47 13.84
CA GLY A 484 -26.76 -6.39 14.00
C GLY A 484 -27.71 -6.27 12.81
N PRO A 485 -27.22 -6.15 11.57
CA PRO A 485 -28.08 -6.15 10.38
C PRO A 485 -28.96 -7.42 10.27
N LEU A 486 -28.41 -8.59 10.62
CA LEU A 486 -29.18 -9.85 10.64
C LEU A 486 -30.35 -9.77 11.64
N LEU A 487 -30.09 -9.28 12.85
CA LEU A 487 -31.11 -9.10 13.89
C LEU A 487 -32.15 -8.05 13.50
N ILE A 488 -31.74 -6.96 12.85
CA ILE A 488 -32.65 -5.91 12.37
C ILE A 488 -33.61 -6.45 11.32
N GLN A 489 -33.12 -7.32 10.41
CA GLN A 489 -33.92 -7.86 9.31
C GLN A 489 -34.77 -9.09 9.72
N HIS A 490 -34.24 -9.96 10.58
CA HIS A 490 -34.80 -11.28 10.83
C HIS A 490 -35.02 -11.62 12.30
N GLY A 491 -34.47 -10.83 13.22
CA GLY A 491 -34.61 -11.05 14.66
C GLY A 491 -36.02 -10.73 15.17
N THR A 492 -36.45 -11.44 16.22
CA THR A 492 -37.67 -11.06 16.95
C THR A 492 -37.49 -9.74 17.68
N SER A 493 -38.58 -9.06 18.04
CA SER A 493 -38.53 -7.84 18.83
C SER A 493 -37.77 -8.01 20.14
N GLU A 494 -37.90 -9.16 20.79
CA GLU A 494 -37.18 -9.50 22.02
C GLU A 494 -35.66 -9.61 21.77
N GLN A 495 -35.26 -10.27 20.70
CA GLN A 495 -33.85 -10.37 20.29
C GLN A 495 -33.25 -9.02 19.96
N GLN A 496 -33.98 -8.20 19.21
CA GLN A 496 -33.54 -6.85 18.87
C GLN A 496 -33.34 -5.99 20.14
N GLN A 497 -34.31 -5.98 21.05
CA GLN A 497 -34.21 -5.22 22.31
C GLN A 497 -33.09 -5.73 23.23
N ARG A 498 -32.83 -7.03 23.23
CA ARG A 498 -31.80 -7.67 24.03
C ARG A 498 -30.39 -7.39 23.54
N PHE A 499 -30.15 -7.46 22.22
CA PHE A 499 -28.81 -7.50 21.68
C PHE A 499 -28.37 -6.17 21.04
N LEU A 500 -29.22 -5.45 20.28
CA LEU A 500 -28.78 -4.27 19.54
C LEU A 500 -28.22 -3.15 20.42
N PRO A 501 -28.87 -2.77 21.56
CA PRO A 501 -28.32 -1.73 22.43
C PRO A 501 -26.95 -2.09 23.02
N ARG A 502 -26.73 -3.38 23.32
CA ARG A 502 -25.48 -3.87 23.91
C ARG A 502 -24.36 -4.00 22.91
N ILE A 503 -24.68 -4.21 21.64
CA ILE A 503 -23.70 -4.09 20.55
C ILE A 503 -23.25 -2.63 20.43
N ILE A 504 -24.18 -1.68 20.36
CA ILE A 504 -23.87 -0.24 20.26
C ILE A 504 -23.03 0.23 21.46
N SER A 505 -23.36 -0.19 22.68
CA SER A 505 -22.63 0.19 23.89
C SER A 505 -21.26 -0.47 24.02
N GLY A 506 -20.93 -1.46 23.18
CA GLY A 506 -19.69 -2.22 23.29
C GLY A 506 -19.67 -3.22 24.46
N GLU A 507 -20.80 -3.46 25.11
CA GLU A 507 -20.95 -4.52 26.13
C GLU A 507 -20.83 -5.90 25.46
N HIS A 508 -21.41 -6.06 24.27
CA HIS A 508 -21.32 -7.27 23.47
C HIS A 508 -20.32 -7.11 22.33
N VAL A 509 -19.18 -7.75 22.45
CA VAL A 509 -18.16 -7.88 21.40
C VAL A 509 -18.30 -9.24 20.77
N TRP A 510 -18.56 -9.29 19.45
CA TRP A 510 -18.93 -10.49 18.74
C TRP A 510 -17.79 -11.02 17.87
N CYS A 511 -17.69 -12.35 17.77
CA CYS A 511 -16.90 -13.06 16.77
C CYS A 511 -17.77 -13.99 15.93
N GLN A 512 -17.21 -14.43 14.78
CA GLN A 512 -17.92 -15.21 13.77
C GLN A 512 -17.42 -16.66 13.76
N GLY A 513 -18.34 -17.63 13.89
CA GLY A 513 -18.06 -19.06 13.83
C GLY A 513 -18.70 -19.70 12.59
N TYR A 514 -18.11 -19.51 11.41
CA TYR A 514 -18.62 -20.07 10.15
C TYR A 514 -17.80 -21.27 9.69
N SER A 515 -16.54 -21.05 9.35
CA SER A 515 -15.66 -22.04 8.75
C SER A 515 -15.31 -23.19 9.69
N GLU A 516 -15.14 -24.36 9.11
CA GLU A 516 -14.65 -25.59 9.76
C GLU A 516 -13.41 -26.10 9.02
N PRO A 517 -12.59 -27.00 9.59
CA PRO A 517 -11.40 -27.51 8.92
C PRO A 517 -11.63 -28.03 7.50
N ASN A 518 -12.84 -28.57 7.23
CA ASN A 518 -13.20 -29.13 5.91
C ASN A 518 -14.32 -28.35 5.19
N ALA A 519 -14.80 -27.24 5.75
CA ALA A 519 -15.91 -26.46 5.20
C ALA A 519 -15.60 -24.96 5.29
N GLY A 520 -14.99 -24.42 4.23
CA GLY A 520 -14.75 -22.99 4.03
C GLY A 520 -15.56 -22.49 2.85
N SER A 521 -15.04 -22.59 1.61
CA SER A 521 -15.75 -22.18 0.39
C SER A 521 -17.04 -22.98 0.17
N ASP A 522 -17.04 -24.29 0.46
CA ASP A 522 -18.25 -25.13 0.54
C ASP A 522 -18.80 -25.08 1.97
N LEU A 523 -19.32 -23.91 2.37
CA LEU A 523 -19.81 -23.68 3.74
C LEU A 523 -21.02 -24.56 4.07
N ALA A 524 -21.85 -24.89 3.08
CA ALA A 524 -22.97 -25.81 3.24
C ALA A 524 -22.53 -27.23 3.66
N GLY A 525 -21.24 -27.58 3.48
CA GLY A 525 -20.62 -28.81 3.94
C GLY A 525 -20.27 -28.83 5.44
N LEU A 526 -20.64 -27.82 6.22
CA LEU A 526 -20.38 -27.75 7.67
C LEU A 526 -20.98 -28.95 8.43
N ARG A 527 -20.33 -29.36 9.52
CA ARG A 527 -20.67 -30.51 10.33
C ARG A 527 -20.97 -30.20 11.79
N THR A 528 -20.63 -29.01 12.27
CA THR A 528 -21.01 -28.59 13.62
C THR A 528 -22.51 -28.67 13.76
N GLU A 529 -22.99 -29.50 14.69
CA GLU A 529 -24.41 -29.75 14.90
C GLU A 529 -24.94 -29.04 16.13
N ALA A 530 -26.22 -28.70 16.13
CA ALA A 530 -26.96 -28.22 17.27
C ALA A 530 -28.22 -29.07 17.45
N LEU A 531 -28.22 -29.92 18.47
CA LEU A 531 -29.34 -30.77 18.77
C LEU A 531 -30.20 -30.15 19.86
N PRO A 532 -31.55 -30.09 19.67
CA PRO A 532 -32.44 -29.57 20.70
C PRO A 532 -32.41 -30.50 21.93
N ALA A 533 -32.36 -29.92 23.11
CA ALA A 533 -32.39 -30.60 24.37
C ALA A 533 -33.27 -29.83 25.36
N ARG A 534 -33.76 -30.55 26.39
CA ARG A 534 -34.57 -29.96 27.45
C ARG A 534 -34.16 -30.57 28.78
N ASP A 535 -33.83 -29.70 29.73
CA ASP A 535 -33.50 -30.10 31.09
C ASP A 535 -33.99 -29.04 32.12
N ALA A 536 -33.37 -29.00 33.29
CA ALA A 536 -33.69 -28.04 34.34
C ALA A 536 -33.42 -26.58 33.94
N LEU A 537 -32.65 -26.33 32.89
CA LEU A 537 -32.37 -25.01 32.33
C LEU A 537 -33.43 -24.59 31.28
N GLY A 538 -34.37 -25.45 30.94
CA GLY A 538 -35.38 -25.26 29.91
C GLY A 538 -34.96 -25.79 28.55
N ASP A 539 -35.58 -25.28 27.49
CA ASP A 539 -35.27 -25.67 26.12
C ASP A 539 -33.97 -24.97 25.69
N HIS A 540 -33.01 -25.77 25.18
CA HIS A 540 -31.73 -25.31 24.71
C HIS A 540 -31.18 -26.19 23.58
N PHE A 541 -30.07 -25.82 22.98
CA PHE A 541 -29.35 -26.64 22.01
C PHE A 541 -28.03 -27.13 22.57
N VAL A 542 -27.71 -28.39 22.36
CA VAL A 542 -26.38 -28.96 22.60
C VAL A 542 -25.60 -28.88 21.30
N VAL A 543 -24.51 -28.12 21.31
CA VAL A 543 -23.68 -27.83 20.12
C VAL A 543 -22.41 -28.66 20.17
N ASN A 544 -22.16 -29.49 19.14
CA ASN A 544 -20.97 -30.32 18.98
C ASN A 544 -20.30 -30.03 17.64
N GLY A 545 -19.00 -29.71 17.65
CA GLY A 545 -18.23 -29.46 16.44
C GLY A 545 -16.99 -28.61 16.68
N GLN A 546 -16.41 -28.13 15.60
CA GLN A 546 -15.22 -27.29 15.62
C GLN A 546 -15.34 -26.19 14.58
N LYS A 547 -15.06 -24.96 14.98
CA LYS A 547 -14.93 -23.80 14.10
C LYS A 547 -13.47 -23.34 14.04
N ILE A 548 -13.05 -22.84 12.86
CA ILE A 548 -11.72 -22.29 12.61
C ILE A 548 -11.83 -20.89 11.99
N TRP A 549 -10.71 -20.18 11.96
CA TRP A 549 -10.63 -18.81 11.42
C TRP A 549 -11.62 -17.84 12.07
N THR A 550 -11.90 -18.07 13.35
CA THR A 550 -12.87 -17.28 14.14
C THR A 550 -12.29 -15.92 14.46
N THR A 551 -12.47 -14.99 13.53
CA THR A 551 -11.96 -13.62 13.62
C THR A 551 -12.46 -12.94 14.89
N LEU A 552 -11.55 -12.33 15.68
CA LEU A 552 -11.78 -11.64 16.95
C LEU A 552 -12.16 -12.55 18.13
N ALA A 553 -12.02 -13.88 18.02
CA ALA A 553 -12.38 -14.79 19.13
C ALA A 553 -11.68 -14.44 20.46
N GLN A 554 -10.44 -13.94 20.38
CA GLN A 554 -9.64 -13.57 21.57
C GLN A 554 -10.14 -12.30 22.28
N ASP A 555 -10.95 -11.48 21.62
CA ASP A 555 -11.47 -10.21 22.16
C ASP A 555 -12.99 -10.30 22.42
N ALA A 556 -13.66 -11.29 21.86
CA ALA A 556 -15.11 -11.42 21.90
C ALA A 556 -15.61 -12.07 23.18
N ASN A 557 -16.80 -11.67 23.62
CA ASN A 557 -17.58 -12.32 24.67
C ASN A 557 -18.86 -12.96 24.14
N HIS A 558 -19.13 -12.80 22.82
CA HIS A 558 -20.24 -13.40 22.11
C HIS A 558 -19.79 -13.97 20.77
N ILE A 559 -20.41 -15.07 20.37
CA ILE A 559 -20.19 -15.69 19.05
C ILE A 559 -21.52 -15.91 18.35
N PHE A 560 -21.58 -15.62 17.07
CA PHE A 560 -22.64 -16.12 16.19
C PHE A 560 -22.07 -17.15 15.25
N MET A 561 -22.79 -18.26 15.07
CA MET A 561 -22.28 -19.40 14.32
C MET A 561 -23.34 -20.06 13.45
N LEU A 562 -22.88 -20.64 12.35
CA LEU A 562 -23.69 -21.55 11.55
C LEU A 562 -23.52 -22.98 12.07
N VAL A 563 -24.64 -23.64 12.31
CA VAL A 563 -24.70 -25.00 12.84
C VAL A 563 -25.76 -25.79 12.08
N ARG A 564 -25.62 -27.12 12.04
CA ARG A 564 -26.58 -28.00 11.43
C ARG A 564 -27.63 -28.41 12.45
N THR A 565 -28.87 -28.05 12.18
CA THR A 565 -30.03 -28.41 13.04
C THR A 565 -30.84 -29.58 12.50
N ASP A 566 -30.74 -29.89 11.19
CA ASP A 566 -31.34 -31.05 10.54
C ASP A 566 -30.32 -31.75 9.64
N LYS A 567 -29.97 -32.99 9.98
CA LYS A 567 -29.00 -33.81 9.24
C LYS A 567 -29.58 -34.47 7.99
N ASP A 568 -30.89 -34.65 7.94
CA ASP A 568 -31.59 -35.33 6.87
C ASP A 568 -32.00 -34.38 5.75
N ALA A 569 -32.02 -33.10 6.02
CA ALA A 569 -32.26 -32.05 5.03
C ALA A 569 -31.11 -31.90 4.03
N ARG A 570 -31.39 -31.26 2.89
CA ARG A 570 -30.33 -30.85 1.94
C ARG A 570 -29.29 -29.98 2.63
N LYS A 571 -28.04 -30.04 2.16
CA LYS A 571 -26.91 -29.32 2.76
C LYS A 571 -27.19 -27.82 3.04
N GLN A 572 -27.97 -27.16 2.20
CA GLN A 572 -28.30 -25.74 2.30
C GLN A 572 -29.54 -25.44 3.16
N GLU A 573 -30.28 -26.47 3.58
CA GLU A 573 -31.60 -26.34 4.23
C GLU A 573 -31.63 -26.86 5.68
N GLY A 574 -30.55 -27.56 6.12
CA GLY A 574 -30.51 -28.26 7.41
C GLY A 574 -29.79 -27.50 8.54
#